data_a66147202adf1d7ddd97ffd6db6feb53
#
_entry.id   a66147202adf1d7ddd97ffd6db6feb53
#
_cell.length_a   1.000
_cell.length_b   1.000
_cell.length_c   1.000
_cell.angle_alpha   90.00
_cell.angle_beta   90.00
_cell.angle_gamma   90.00
#
_symmetry.space_group_name_H-M   'P 1'
#
loop_
_entity.id
_entity.type
_entity.pdbx_description
1 polymer ?
#
loop_
_entity_poly.entity_id
_entity_poly.type
_entity_poly.pdbx_seq_one_letter_code
_entity_poly.pdbx_strand_id
1 'polypeptide(L)'
;MWKRLLLVTAVSAAMSSMVMAAPLTVGFSQVGSESGWRAAETNVAKEEAAKRGITLKIADAQQKQENQIKAVRSFIAQGVDAIFIAPVVATGWEPVLKEAKEAKIPVFLLDRSIDVKDKDLYMTTVTANNVLEGQLIGKWLVKTVDGKPCNVVELQ
;
A
#
# COMPACT_ATOMS: atom_id res chain seq x y z
N MET A 1 -78.82 -10.56 1.79
CA MET A 1 -77.67 -10.89 0.94
C MET A 1 -76.50 -10.03 1.34
N TRP A 2 -75.58 -10.55 2.20
CA TRP A 2 -74.38 -9.81 2.63
C TRP A 2 -73.19 -10.29 1.85
N LYS A 3 -72.63 -9.38 1.06
CA LYS A 3 -71.34 -9.62 0.37
C LYS A 3 -70.19 -9.41 1.34
N ARG A 4 -69.50 -10.48 1.72
CA ARG A 4 -68.25 -10.43 2.49
C ARG A 4 -67.13 -10.01 1.58
N LEU A 5 -66.60 -8.82 1.80
CA LEU A 5 -65.38 -8.31 1.17
C LEU A 5 -64.18 -8.89 1.90
N LEU A 6 -63.46 -9.80 1.27
CA LEU A 6 -62.18 -10.32 1.79
C LEU A 6 -61.06 -9.35 1.41
N LEU A 7 -60.56 -8.65 2.42
CA LEU A 7 -59.33 -7.81 2.29
C LEU A 7 -58.14 -8.74 2.36
N VAL A 8 -57.47 -8.95 1.22
CA VAL A 8 -56.18 -9.66 1.15
C VAL A 8 -55.09 -8.61 1.37
N THR A 9 -54.56 -8.55 2.60
CA THR A 9 -53.35 -7.75 2.90
C THR A 9 -52.14 -8.55 2.47
N ALA A 10 -51.56 -8.14 1.32
CA ALA A 10 -50.26 -8.63 0.88
C ALA A 10 -49.18 -7.99 1.77
N VAL A 11 -48.62 -8.77 2.68
CA VAL A 11 -47.42 -8.38 3.45
C VAL A 11 -46.22 -8.57 2.52
N SER A 12 -45.77 -7.50 1.90
CA SER A 12 -44.48 -7.47 1.17
C SER A 12 -43.36 -7.47 2.19
N ALA A 13 -42.82 -8.64 2.49
CA ALA A 13 -41.56 -8.78 3.22
C ALA A 13 -40.41 -8.22 2.35
N ALA A 14 -40.03 -6.98 2.61
CA ALA A 14 -38.82 -6.41 2.05
C ALA A 14 -37.62 -7.17 2.63
N MET A 15 -37.15 -8.19 1.91
CA MET A 15 -35.86 -8.80 2.16
C MET A 15 -34.79 -7.78 1.80
N SER A 16 -34.33 -7.01 2.82
CA SER A 16 -33.12 -6.23 2.74
C SER A 16 -31.95 -7.21 2.59
N SER A 17 -31.57 -7.49 1.33
CA SER A 17 -30.34 -8.22 1.04
C SER A 17 -29.20 -7.35 1.59
N MET A 18 -28.59 -7.74 2.71
CA MET A 18 -27.31 -7.22 3.11
C MET A 18 -26.32 -7.61 2.02
N VAL A 19 -26.04 -6.69 1.11
CA VAL A 19 -24.92 -6.82 0.16
C VAL A 19 -23.67 -6.72 1.02
N MET A 20 -23.16 -7.87 1.46
CA MET A 20 -21.78 -7.95 1.98
C MET A 20 -20.87 -7.58 0.83
N ALA A 21 -20.20 -6.43 0.95
CA ALA A 21 -19.15 -6.07 0.02
C ALA A 21 -18.14 -7.22 -0.03
N ALA A 22 -17.73 -7.62 -1.24
CA ALA A 22 -16.69 -8.64 -1.38
C ALA A 22 -15.43 -8.15 -0.65
N PRO A 23 -14.69 -9.06 0.01
CA PRO A 23 -13.45 -8.68 0.68
C PRO A 23 -12.48 -8.06 -0.33
N LEU A 24 -11.90 -6.91 0.03
CA LEU A 24 -10.92 -6.22 -0.79
C LEU A 24 -9.71 -7.12 -1.02
N THR A 25 -9.20 -7.12 -2.24
CA THR A 25 -7.96 -7.80 -2.62
C THR A 25 -6.89 -6.76 -2.89
N VAL A 26 -5.76 -6.85 -2.19
CA VAL A 26 -4.66 -5.89 -2.27
C VAL A 26 -3.38 -6.59 -2.69
N GLY A 27 -2.68 -6.02 -3.67
CA GLY A 27 -1.33 -6.45 -4.06
C GLY A 27 -0.28 -5.65 -3.30
N PHE A 28 0.73 -6.31 -2.75
CA PHE A 28 1.88 -5.67 -2.14
C PHE A 28 3.18 -6.17 -2.78
N SER A 29 3.88 -5.27 -3.48
CA SER A 29 5.21 -5.53 -4.04
C SER A 29 6.27 -5.04 -3.06
N GLN A 30 6.84 -6.00 -2.31
CA GLN A 30 7.91 -5.76 -1.34
C GLN A 30 9.28 -5.72 -2.02
N VAL A 31 10.22 -4.91 -1.50
CA VAL A 31 11.62 -4.86 -1.96
C VAL A 31 12.27 -6.24 -1.89
N GLY A 32 12.15 -6.88 -0.73
CA GLY A 32 12.79 -8.13 -0.36
C GLY A 32 12.53 -8.47 1.09
N SER A 33 13.27 -9.44 1.59
CA SER A 33 13.24 -9.89 2.99
C SER A 33 14.62 -9.81 3.65
N GLU A 34 15.48 -8.94 3.14
CA GLU A 34 16.91 -8.82 3.48
C GLU A 34 17.19 -8.20 4.85
N SER A 35 16.20 -7.62 5.51
CA SER A 35 16.38 -6.96 6.79
C SER A 35 15.22 -7.22 7.75
N GLY A 36 15.51 -7.07 9.07
CA GLY A 36 14.47 -7.14 10.10
C GLY A 36 13.36 -6.10 9.90
N TRP A 37 13.70 -4.93 9.34
CA TRP A 37 12.73 -3.89 9.01
C TRP A 37 11.75 -4.36 7.92
N ARG A 38 12.25 -4.97 6.83
CA ARG A 38 11.41 -5.51 5.75
C ARG A 38 10.54 -6.68 6.22
N ALA A 39 11.09 -7.52 7.08
CA ALA A 39 10.32 -8.60 7.69
C ALA A 39 9.18 -8.05 8.57
N ALA A 40 9.45 -7.02 9.37
CA ALA A 40 8.46 -6.36 10.20
C ALA A 40 7.36 -5.70 9.35
N GLU A 41 7.72 -4.94 8.31
CA GLU A 41 6.76 -4.32 7.37
C GLU A 41 5.82 -5.37 6.75
N THR A 42 6.39 -6.47 6.27
CA THR A 42 5.63 -7.59 5.70
C THR A 42 4.70 -8.25 6.71
N ASN A 43 5.17 -8.48 7.93
CA ASN A 43 4.37 -9.13 8.97
C ASN A 43 3.21 -8.22 9.42
N VAL A 44 3.46 -6.93 9.65
CA VAL A 44 2.42 -5.96 10.00
C VAL A 44 1.38 -5.86 8.89
N ALA A 45 1.81 -5.84 7.61
CA ALA A 45 0.88 -5.84 6.49
C ALA A 45 -0.04 -7.07 6.48
N LYS A 46 0.51 -8.27 6.75
CA LYS A 46 -0.27 -9.51 6.87
C LYS A 46 -1.26 -9.49 8.03
N GLU A 47 -0.80 -9.04 9.20
CA GLU A 47 -1.63 -8.96 10.41
C GLU A 47 -2.78 -7.98 10.23
N GLU A 48 -2.53 -6.79 9.70
CA GLU A 48 -3.56 -5.78 9.48
C GLU A 48 -4.54 -6.21 8.38
N ALA A 49 -4.07 -6.86 7.32
CA ALA A 49 -4.95 -7.41 6.30
C ALA A 49 -5.89 -8.47 6.89
N ALA A 50 -5.37 -9.40 7.69
CA ALA A 50 -6.16 -10.42 8.35
C ALA A 50 -7.20 -9.82 9.32
N LYS A 51 -6.82 -8.84 10.15
CA LYS A 51 -7.74 -8.14 11.07
C LYS A 51 -8.89 -7.44 10.34
N ARG A 52 -8.65 -6.96 9.11
CA ARG A 52 -9.62 -6.20 8.32
C ARG A 52 -10.37 -7.05 7.29
N GLY A 53 -10.11 -8.35 7.22
CA GLY A 53 -10.71 -9.23 6.22
C GLY A 53 -10.28 -8.92 4.79
N ILE A 54 -9.06 -8.37 4.61
CA ILE A 54 -8.48 -8.05 3.31
C ILE A 54 -7.69 -9.25 2.79
N THR A 55 -7.89 -9.61 1.53
CA THR A 55 -7.05 -10.60 0.85
C THR A 55 -5.77 -9.93 0.39
N LEU A 56 -4.65 -10.20 1.07
CA LEU A 56 -3.35 -9.62 0.74
C LEU A 56 -2.51 -10.58 -0.09
N LYS A 57 -2.10 -10.14 -1.29
CA LYS A 57 -1.18 -10.84 -2.19
C LYS A 57 0.18 -10.17 -2.13
N ILE A 58 1.20 -10.87 -1.65
CA ILE A 58 2.55 -10.32 -1.50
C ILE A 58 3.48 -10.93 -2.55
N ALA A 59 4.27 -10.08 -3.19
CA ALA A 59 5.37 -10.47 -4.07
C ALA A 59 6.68 -9.91 -3.52
N ASP A 60 7.61 -10.80 -3.19
CA ASP A 60 8.99 -10.45 -2.82
C ASP A 60 9.81 -10.25 -4.09
N ALA A 61 10.33 -9.04 -4.28
CA ALA A 61 11.08 -8.67 -5.48
C ALA A 61 12.53 -9.15 -5.46
N GLN A 62 13.02 -9.66 -4.34
CA GLN A 62 14.43 -10.07 -4.19
C GLN A 62 15.41 -8.95 -4.60
N GLN A 63 15.07 -7.71 -4.20
CA GLN A 63 15.84 -6.49 -4.52
C GLN A 63 15.99 -6.19 -6.02
N LYS A 64 15.09 -6.71 -6.87
CA LYS A 64 15.12 -6.51 -8.32
C LYS A 64 13.89 -5.76 -8.78
N GLN A 65 14.09 -4.58 -9.37
CA GLN A 65 12.99 -3.77 -9.90
C GLN A 65 12.16 -4.52 -10.96
N GLU A 66 12.81 -5.30 -11.80
CA GLU A 66 12.13 -6.09 -12.82
C GLU A 66 11.10 -7.06 -12.24
N ASN A 67 11.38 -7.63 -11.05
CA ASN A 67 10.45 -8.48 -10.36
C ASN A 67 9.27 -7.67 -9.79
N GLN A 68 9.52 -6.44 -9.29
CA GLN A 68 8.45 -5.55 -8.86
C GLN A 68 7.53 -5.17 -10.02
N ILE A 69 8.10 -4.80 -11.18
CA ILE A 69 7.30 -4.46 -12.37
C ILE A 69 6.45 -5.65 -12.82
N LYS A 70 7.02 -6.87 -12.83
CA LYS A 70 6.28 -8.10 -13.12
C LYS A 70 5.16 -8.34 -12.12
N ALA A 71 5.43 -8.14 -10.83
CA ALA A 71 4.44 -8.29 -9.77
C ALA A 71 3.28 -7.29 -9.92
N VAL A 72 3.58 -6.02 -10.17
CA VAL A 72 2.55 -4.99 -10.39
C VAL A 72 1.68 -5.33 -11.59
N ARG A 73 2.25 -5.73 -12.72
CA ARG A 73 1.49 -6.20 -13.90
C ARG A 73 0.64 -7.41 -13.59
N SER A 74 1.15 -8.35 -12.80
CA SER A 74 0.38 -9.50 -12.34
C SER A 74 -0.81 -9.10 -11.47
N PHE A 75 -0.65 -8.12 -10.57
CA PHE A 75 -1.74 -7.58 -9.76
C PHE A 75 -2.78 -6.87 -10.62
N ILE A 76 -2.34 -6.08 -11.62
CA ILE A 76 -3.24 -5.44 -12.58
C ILE A 76 -4.06 -6.49 -13.33
N ALA A 77 -3.41 -7.51 -13.86
CA ALA A 77 -4.08 -8.60 -14.59
C ALA A 77 -5.07 -9.39 -13.72
N GLN A 78 -4.83 -9.47 -12.41
CA GLN A 78 -5.71 -10.11 -11.44
C GLN A 78 -6.86 -9.20 -10.98
N GLY A 79 -6.87 -7.93 -11.38
CA GLY A 79 -7.92 -6.98 -10.99
C GLY A 79 -7.97 -6.73 -9.49
N VAL A 80 -6.83 -6.55 -8.84
CA VAL A 80 -6.81 -6.21 -7.40
C VAL A 80 -7.39 -4.82 -7.17
N ASP A 81 -7.93 -4.56 -5.98
CA ASP A 81 -8.58 -3.29 -5.64
C ASP A 81 -7.58 -2.16 -5.34
N ALA A 82 -6.36 -2.50 -4.95
CA ALA A 82 -5.27 -1.54 -4.72
C ALA A 82 -3.91 -2.23 -4.80
N ILE A 83 -2.87 -1.44 -5.10
CA ILE A 83 -1.49 -1.92 -5.13
C ILE A 83 -0.63 -1.05 -4.20
N PHE A 84 0.12 -1.71 -3.32
CA PHE A 84 1.17 -1.12 -2.51
C PHE A 84 2.53 -1.51 -3.06
N ILE A 85 3.45 -0.55 -3.12
CA ILE A 85 4.81 -0.76 -3.63
C ILE A 85 5.80 -0.16 -2.63
N ALA A 86 6.74 -0.96 -2.12
CA ALA A 86 7.96 -0.47 -1.51
C ALA A 86 9.04 -0.46 -2.59
N PRO A 87 9.41 0.69 -3.21
CA PRO A 87 10.23 0.67 -4.42
C PRO A 87 11.68 0.26 -4.16
N VAL A 88 12.25 -0.60 -5.00
CA VAL A 88 13.69 -0.93 -4.97
C VAL A 88 14.53 0.27 -5.38
N VAL A 89 14.14 0.95 -6.46
CA VAL A 89 14.80 2.14 -7.00
C VAL A 89 13.79 3.24 -7.30
N ALA A 90 14.26 4.48 -7.45
CA ALA A 90 13.38 5.62 -7.66
C ALA A 90 12.85 5.74 -9.10
N THR A 91 13.55 5.24 -10.10
CA THR A 91 13.26 5.49 -11.53
C THR A 91 12.65 4.29 -12.24
N GLY A 92 12.13 4.49 -13.46
CA GLY A 92 11.62 3.40 -14.32
C GLY A 92 10.19 2.93 -14.02
N TRP A 93 9.44 3.66 -13.20
CA TRP A 93 8.10 3.27 -12.77
C TRP A 93 6.97 3.75 -13.69
N GLU A 94 7.20 4.83 -14.44
CA GLU A 94 6.14 5.53 -15.17
C GLU A 94 5.31 4.61 -16.09
N PRO A 95 5.90 3.67 -16.85
CA PRO A 95 5.10 2.80 -17.73
C PRO A 95 4.09 1.93 -16.97
N VAL A 96 4.55 1.20 -15.94
CA VAL A 96 3.67 0.28 -15.20
C VAL A 96 2.65 1.02 -14.33
N LEU A 97 2.97 2.23 -13.86
CA LEU A 97 2.01 3.07 -13.15
C LEU A 97 0.92 3.61 -14.07
N LYS A 98 1.24 3.91 -15.33
CA LYS A 98 0.23 4.24 -16.36
C LYS A 98 -0.70 3.05 -16.60
N GLU A 99 -0.16 1.83 -16.72
CA GLU A 99 -0.95 0.60 -16.85
C GLU A 99 -1.92 0.44 -15.66
N ALA A 100 -1.47 0.70 -14.42
CA ALA A 100 -2.33 0.65 -13.24
C ALA A 100 -3.43 1.74 -13.26
N LYS A 101 -3.07 2.97 -13.67
CA LYS A 101 -4.01 4.10 -13.82
C LYS A 101 -5.08 3.80 -14.86
N GLU A 102 -4.72 3.25 -16.01
CA GLU A 102 -5.65 2.83 -17.06
C GLU A 102 -6.60 1.73 -16.58
N ALA A 103 -6.09 0.81 -15.78
CA ALA A 103 -6.89 -0.23 -15.10
C ALA A 103 -7.73 0.31 -13.94
N LYS A 104 -7.61 1.60 -13.59
CA LYS A 104 -8.26 2.27 -12.44
C LYS A 104 -7.92 1.64 -11.10
N ILE A 105 -6.73 1.09 -10.97
CA ILE A 105 -6.24 0.50 -9.73
C ILE A 105 -5.33 1.54 -9.04
N PRO A 106 -5.71 2.04 -7.84
CA PRO A 106 -4.91 2.99 -7.09
C PRO A 106 -3.61 2.36 -6.59
N VAL A 107 -2.52 3.13 -6.73
CA VAL A 107 -1.19 2.73 -6.27
C VAL A 107 -0.77 3.59 -5.09
N PHE A 108 -0.21 2.97 -4.07
CA PHE A 108 0.35 3.59 -2.88
C PHE A 108 1.83 3.22 -2.74
N LEU A 109 2.65 4.19 -2.40
CA LEU A 109 4.08 3.96 -2.16
C LEU A 109 4.35 3.85 -0.67
N LEU A 110 5.21 2.92 -0.29
CA LEU A 110 5.62 2.68 1.09
C LEU A 110 7.12 2.90 1.24
N ASP A 111 7.54 3.51 2.35
CA ASP A 111 8.91 3.74 2.75
C ASP A 111 9.70 4.68 1.83
N ARG A 112 9.72 4.42 0.53
CA ARG A 112 10.53 5.17 -0.46
C ARG A 112 9.66 5.84 -1.50
N SER A 113 10.12 7.02 -1.96
CA SER A 113 9.52 7.74 -3.07
C SER A 113 10.08 7.29 -4.41
N ILE A 114 9.38 7.65 -5.48
CA ILE A 114 9.81 7.43 -6.85
C ILE A 114 9.97 8.76 -7.61
N ASP A 115 10.80 8.74 -8.64
CA ASP A 115 11.02 9.87 -9.53
C ASP A 115 10.20 9.68 -10.81
N VAL A 116 8.97 10.21 -10.80
CA VAL A 116 8.08 10.30 -11.95
C VAL A 116 7.60 11.74 -12.11
N LYS A 117 7.42 12.18 -13.35
CA LYS A 117 6.97 13.55 -13.65
C LYS A 117 5.50 13.76 -13.30
N ASP A 118 4.65 12.80 -13.69
CA ASP A 118 3.21 12.83 -13.39
C ASP A 118 2.95 12.26 -11.98
N LYS A 119 2.65 13.15 -11.05
CA LYS A 119 2.36 12.75 -9.66
C LYS A 119 0.97 12.13 -9.47
N ASP A 120 0.10 12.21 -10.48
CA ASP A 120 -1.22 11.58 -10.46
C ASP A 120 -1.18 10.07 -10.78
N LEU A 121 0.02 9.52 -10.99
CA LEU A 121 0.22 8.08 -11.23
C LEU A 121 0.16 7.24 -9.94
N TYR A 122 0.21 7.87 -8.78
CA TYR A 122 0.05 7.20 -7.48
C TYR A 122 -0.70 8.12 -6.50
N MET A 123 -1.34 7.52 -5.52
CA MET A 123 -2.20 8.25 -4.58
C MET A 123 -1.40 9.03 -3.54
N THR A 124 -0.40 8.40 -2.94
CA THR A 124 0.43 9.00 -1.89
C THR A 124 1.66 8.13 -1.61
N THR A 125 2.60 8.68 -0.86
CA THR A 125 3.72 7.95 -0.26
C THR A 125 3.59 8.00 1.26
N VAL A 126 3.62 6.84 1.89
CA VAL A 126 3.69 6.68 3.35
C VAL A 126 5.13 6.38 3.71
N THR A 127 5.81 7.36 4.30
CA THR A 127 7.25 7.28 4.62
C THR A 127 7.57 8.03 5.90
N ALA A 128 8.75 7.76 6.46
CA ALA A 128 9.29 8.55 7.56
C ALA A 128 9.67 9.97 7.12
N ASN A 129 9.70 10.91 8.05
CA ASN A 129 10.22 12.25 7.79
C ASN A 129 11.75 12.26 7.93
N ASN A 130 12.44 11.81 6.90
CA ASN A 130 13.91 11.66 6.89
C ASN A 130 14.64 12.98 7.17
N VAL A 131 14.05 14.12 6.79
CA VAL A 131 14.63 15.44 7.11
C VAL A 131 14.59 15.69 8.62
N LEU A 132 13.47 15.39 9.26
CA LEU A 132 13.34 15.51 10.72
C LEU A 132 14.28 14.54 11.43
N GLU A 133 14.38 13.31 10.96
CA GLU A 133 15.31 12.32 11.50
C GLU A 133 16.77 12.80 11.44
N GLY A 134 17.20 13.30 10.28
CA GLY A 134 18.54 13.89 10.13
C GLY A 134 18.76 15.08 11.06
N GLN A 135 17.77 15.96 11.23
CA GLN A 135 17.85 17.07 12.16
C GLN A 135 17.96 16.60 13.63
N LEU A 136 17.22 15.58 14.01
CA LEU A 136 17.27 15.03 15.37
C LEU A 136 18.63 14.39 15.66
N ILE A 137 19.16 13.60 14.72
CA ILE A 137 20.50 12.99 14.84
C ILE A 137 21.57 14.07 14.93
N GLY A 138 21.51 15.12 14.06
CA GLY A 138 22.45 16.23 14.10
C GLY A 138 22.42 16.99 15.42
N LYS A 139 21.24 17.31 15.95
CA LYS A 139 21.08 17.94 17.26
C LYS A 139 21.63 17.08 18.40
N TRP A 140 21.37 15.78 18.35
CA TRP A 140 21.92 14.85 19.33
C TRP A 140 23.45 14.83 19.27
N LEU A 141 24.04 14.74 18.08
CA LEU A 141 25.50 14.75 17.91
C LEU A 141 26.12 16.02 18.49
N VAL A 142 25.62 17.21 18.10
CA VAL A 142 26.11 18.49 18.60
C VAL A 142 26.08 18.55 20.12
N LYS A 143 24.99 18.11 20.73
CA LYS A 143 24.86 18.03 22.20
C LYS A 143 25.86 17.06 22.82
N THR A 144 26.10 15.91 22.17
CA THR A 144 26.98 14.85 22.70
C THR A 144 28.44 15.23 22.64
N VAL A 145 28.88 15.89 21.56
CA VAL A 145 30.29 16.28 21.40
C VAL A 145 30.65 17.52 22.24
N ASP A 146 29.65 18.32 22.66
CA ASP A 146 29.80 19.49 23.54
C ASP A 146 30.90 20.45 23.06
N GLY A 147 30.88 20.79 21.78
CA GLY A 147 31.85 21.67 21.13
C GLY A 147 33.25 21.08 20.89
N LYS A 148 33.46 19.79 21.19
CA LYS A 148 34.73 19.13 20.91
C LYS A 148 34.81 18.72 19.46
N PRO A 149 36.01 18.71 18.84
CA PRO A 149 36.19 18.15 17.49
C PRO A 149 35.77 16.68 17.44
N CYS A 150 35.04 16.29 16.41
CA CYS A 150 34.68 14.88 16.16
C CYS A 150 34.81 14.55 14.67
N ASN A 151 35.09 13.28 14.39
CA ASN A 151 35.06 12.77 13.03
C ASN A 151 33.68 12.15 12.79
N VAL A 152 33.04 12.50 11.68
CA VAL A 152 31.74 11.97 11.25
C VAL A 152 31.94 11.16 9.99
N VAL A 153 31.35 9.99 9.95
CA VAL A 153 31.28 9.14 8.73
C VAL A 153 29.83 9.04 8.31
N GLU A 154 29.55 9.34 7.07
CA GLU A 154 28.26 9.15 6.45
C GLU A 154 28.29 7.91 5.57
N LEU A 155 27.31 7.02 5.75
CA LEU A 155 27.09 5.87 4.86
C LEU A 155 26.04 6.25 3.82
N GLN A 156 26.41 6.16 2.55
CA GLN A 156 25.54 6.42 1.40
C GLN A 156 24.93 5.14 0.84
#